data_942871e073308e4a57d68de0911f8203
#
_entry.id   942871e073308e4a57d68de0911f8203
#
_cell.length_a   1.000
_cell.length_b   1.000
_cell.length_c   1.000
_cell.angle_alpha   90.00
_cell.angle_beta   90.00
_cell.angle_gamma   90.00
#
_symmetry.space_group_name_H-M   'P 1'
#
loop_
_entity.id
_entity.type
_entity.pdbx_description
1 polymer ?
#
loop_
_entity_poly.entity_id
_entity_poly.type
_entity_poly.pdbx_seq_one_letter_code
_entity_poly.pdbx_strand_id
1 'polypeptide(L)'
;VEQTFGKLIRQARKDKAYSQRELAGMLSVDFTYLSKLENDRADYAPKEDVIRSLARNLDINEEELIFLAGRLPQQYEALLKQNPKEMQALFRRMQENPDWLKQSFEA
;
A
#
# COMPACT_ATOMS: atom_id res chain seq x y z
N VAL A 1 7.31 2.67 -16.03
CA VAL A 1 7.34 3.58 -14.87
C VAL A 1 6.67 2.88 -13.69
N GLU A 2 7.40 2.77 -12.61
CA GLU A 2 6.87 2.14 -11.41
C GLU A 2 5.78 2.98 -10.76
N GLN A 3 4.69 2.33 -10.38
CA GLN A 3 3.65 2.92 -9.58
C GLN A 3 4.08 2.90 -8.12
N THR A 4 4.31 4.07 -7.52
CA THR A 4 4.61 4.16 -6.10
C THR A 4 3.33 4.41 -5.31
N PHE A 5 3.40 4.17 -4.01
CA PHE A 5 2.30 4.47 -3.10
C PHE A 5 1.87 5.93 -3.22
N GLY A 6 2.84 6.84 -3.17
CA GLY A 6 2.55 8.28 -3.25
C GLY A 6 1.91 8.70 -4.56
N LYS A 7 2.42 8.18 -5.67
CA LYS A 7 1.88 8.50 -7.00
C LYS A 7 0.45 7.99 -7.14
N LEU A 8 0.20 6.77 -6.66
CA LEU A 8 -1.13 6.19 -6.76
C LEU A 8 -2.16 7.00 -5.98
N ILE A 9 -1.89 7.31 -4.71
CA ILE A 9 -2.84 8.05 -3.89
C ILE A 9 -3.04 9.47 -4.40
N ARG A 10 -1.99 10.11 -4.91
CA ARG A 10 -2.09 11.45 -5.49
C ARG A 10 -3.00 11.45 -6.71
N GLN A 11 -2.79 10.51 -7.62
CA GLN A 11 -3.61 10.42 -8.83
C GLN A 11 -5.07 10.12 -8.48
N ALA A 12 -5.30 9.19 -7.57
CA ALA A 12 -6.65 8.84 -7.13
C ALA A 12 -7.34 10.04 -6.48
N ARG A 13 -6.60 10.82 -5.68
CA ARG A 13 -7.14 12.05 -5.08
C ARG A 13 -7.57 13.04 -6.16
N LYS A 14 -6.73 13.24 -7.18
CA LYS A 14 -7.04 14.15 -8.29
C LYS A 14 -8.24 13.67 -9.08
N ASP A 15 -8.34 12.37 -9.31
CA ASP A 15 -9.48 11.77 -10.01
C ASP A 15 -10.79 12.01 -9.28
N LYS A 16 -10.74 12.11 -7.95
CA LYS A 16 -11.88 12.44 -7.11
C LYS A 16 -12.11 13.95 -6.96
N ALA A 17 -11.24 14.75 -7.54
CA ALA A 17 -11.27 16.22 -7.44
C ALA A 17 -11.14 16.72 -6.00
N TYR A 18 -10.47 15.97 -5.13
CA TYR A 18 -10.19 16.42 -3.77
C TYR A 18 -8.89 17.22 -3.74
N SER A 19 -8.89 18.31 -2.95
CA SER A 19 -7.63 18.97 -2.61
C SER A 19 -6.89 18.14 -1.56
N GLN A 20 -5.60 18.41 -1.36
CA GLN A 20 -4.85 17.76 -0.28
C GLN A 20 -5.47 18.05 1.08
N ARG A 21 -5.91 19.30 1.29
CA ARG A 21 -6.52 19.70 2.57
C ARG A 21 -7.83 18.98 2.82
N GLU A 22 -8.64 18.80 1.79
CA GLU A 22 -9.90 18.06 1.90
C GLU A 22 -9.63 16.60 2.28
N LEU A 23 -8.71 15.95 1.57
CA LEU A 23 -8.40 14.56 1.87
C LEU A 23 -7.78 14.41 3.25
N ALA A 24 -6.85 15.30 3.64
CA ALA A 24 -6.25 15.26 4.97
C ALA A 24 -7.33 15.38 6.06
N GLY A 25 -8.32 16.22 5.86
CA GLY A 25 -9.46 16.35 6.77
C GLY A 25 -10.28 15.07 6.87
N MET A 26 -10.53 14.42 5.74
CA MET A 26 -11.26 13.13 5.71
C MET A 26 -10.52 12.04 6.48
N LEU A 27 -9.19 12.06 6.45
CA LEU A 27 -8.35 11.07 7.11
C LEU A 27 -8.01 11.44 8.55
N SER A 28 -8.35 12.66 8.98
CA SER A 28 -7.97 13.22 10.27
C SER A 28 -6.45 13.22 10.45
N VAL A 29 -5.72 13.58 9.40
CA VAL A 29 -4.26 13.70 9.43
C VAL A 29 -3.86 15.12 9.06
N ASP A 30 -2.61 15.48 9.41
CA ASP A 30 -2.04 16.77 9.04
C ASP A 30 -1.84 16.83 7.52
N PHE A 31 -2.15 17.98 6.96
CA PHE A 31 -1.92 18.27 5.54
C PHE A 31 -0.45 18.04 5.14
N THR A 32 0.49 18.45 6.00
CA THR A 32 1.91 18.26 5.73
C THR A 32 2.28 16.77 5.65
N TYR A 33 1.68 15.97 6.51
CA TYR A 33 1.89 14.52 6.49
C TYR A 33 1.37 13.90 5.19
N LEU A 34 0.16 14.28 4.77
CA LEU A 34 -0.38 13.79 3.51
C LEU A 34 0.50 14.18 2.32
N SER A 35 1.01 15.41 2.33
CA SER A 35 1.92 15.87 1.28
C SER A 35 3.18 15.00 1.22
N LYS A 36 3.75 14.64 2.36
CA LYS A 36 4.90 13.73 2.41
C LYS A 36 4.57 12.35 1.86
N LEU A 37 3.39 11.83 2.18
CA LEU A 37 2.96 10.54 1.65
C LEU A 37 2.84 10.56 0.12
N GLU A 38 2.23 11.62 -0.41
CA GLU A 38 2.05 11.75 -1.87
C GLU A 38 3.37 11.93 -2.62
N ASN A 39 4.38 12.47 -1.96
CA ASN A 39 5.70 12.68 -2.56
C ASN A 39 6.70 11.58 -2.20
N ASP A 40 6.24 10.51 -1.58
CA ASP A 40 7.08 9.39 -1.13
C ASP A 40 8.26 9.84 -0.24
N ARG A 41 7.99 10.82 0.64
CA ARG A 41 8.98 11.41 1.54
C ARG A 41 8.73 11.13 3.02
N ALA A 42 7.73 10.33 3.33
CA ALA A 42 7.47 9.95 4.72
C ALA A 42 8.59 9.03 5.21
N ASP A 43 9.06 9.25 6.43
CA ASP A 43 10.16 8.45 7.00
C ASP A 43 9.78 7.00 7.23
N TYR A 44 8.49 6.75 7.48
CA TYR A 44 7.97 5.41 7.76
C TYR A 44 6.71 5.17 6.96
N ALA A 45 6.44 3.91 6.65
CA ALA A 45 5.16 3.54 6.05
C ALA A 45 4.02 3.95 6.99
N PRO A 46 2.92 4.49 6.46
CA PRO A 46 1.79 4.86 7.31
C PRO A 46 1.20 3.64 8.00
N LYS A 47 0.53 3.86 9.12
CA LYS A 47 -0.13 2.77 9.84
C LYS A 47 -1.26 2.19 9.01
N GLU A 48 -1.57 0.94 9.26
CA GLU A 48 -2.59 0.22 8.48
C GLU A 48 -3.94 0.92 8.48
N ASP A 49 -4.37 1.49 9.61
CA ASP A 49 -5.64 2.20 9.70
C ASP A 49 -5.69 3.44 8.79
N VAL A 50 -4.58 4.15 8.68
CA VAL A 50 -4.46 5.30 7.77
C VAL A 50 -4.55 4.82 6.32
N ILE A 51 -3.84 3.74 5.98
CA ILE A 51 -3.86 3.17 4.63
C ILE A 51 -5.28 2.73 4.26
N ARG A 52 -5.97 2.05 5.17
CA ARG A 52 -7.35 1.60 4.91
C ARG A 52 -8.30 2.78 4.72
N SER A 53 -8.14 3.84 5.50
CA SER A 53 -8.93 5.05 5.36
C SER A 53 -8.68 5.74 4.00
N LEU A 54 -7.41 5.82 3.60
CA LEU A 54 -7.03 6.31 2.26
C LEU A 54 -7.74 5.50 1.17
N ALA A 55 -7.63 4.18 1.26
CA ALA A 55 -8.20 3.29 0.25
C ALA A 55 -9.71 3.48 0.13
N ARG A 56 -10.42 3.56 1.26
CA ARG A 56 -11.87 3.76 1.24
C ARG A 56 -12.28 5.09 0.64
N ASN A 57 -11.58 6.16 1.00
CA ASN A 57 -11.90 7.49 0.48
C ASN A 57 -11.52 7.67 -0.99
N LEU A 58 -10.58 6.87 -1.49
CA LEU A 58 -10.08 6.97 -2.85
C LEU A 58 -10.56 5.84 -3.77
N ASP A 59 -11.41 4.94 -3.27
CA ASP A 59 -11.91 3.78 -4.01
C ASP A 59 -10.80 2.87 -4.51
N ILE A 60 -9.81 2.61 -3.65
CA ILE A 60 -8.70 1.70 -3.93
C ILE A 60 -8.89 0.45 -3.06
N ASN A 61 -8.48 -0.71 -3.56
CA ASN A 61 -8.51 -1.94 -2.76
C ASN A 61 -7.60 -1.79 -1.54
N GLU A 62 -8.13 -2.04 -0.35
CA GLU A 62 -7.42 -1.80 0.91
C GLU A 62 -6.16 -2.64 1.05
N GLU A 63 -6.26 -3.94 0.77
CA GLU A 63 -5.12 -4.84 0.93
C GLU A 63 -4.02 -4.55 -0.09
N GLU A 64 -4.40 -4.27 -1.33
CA GLU A 64 -3.42 -3.90 -2.37
C GLU A 64 -2.66 -2.64 -1.97
N LEU A 65 -3.37 -1.66 -1.41
CA LEU A 65 -2.72 -0.43 -0.98
C LEU A 65 -1.78 -0.68 0.20
N ILE A 66 -2.15 -1.56 1.13
CA ILE A 66 -1.29 -1.95 2.25
C ILE A 66 0.00 -2.60 1.74
N PHE A 67 -0.12 -3.54 0.79
CA PHE A 67 1.05 -4.18 0.20
C PHE A 67 1.94 -3.18 -0.53
N LEU A 68 1.33 -2.25 -1.27
CA LEU A 68 2.09 -1.22 -1.98
C LEU A 68 2.86 -0.31 -1.02
N ALA A 69 2.33 -0.09 0.18
CA ALA A 69 3.02 0.66 1.23
C ALA A 69 4.18 -0.13 1.87
N GLY A 70 4.37 -1.39 1.47
CA GLY A 70 5.41 -2.24 2.03
C GLY A 70 5.03 -2.86 3.37
N ARG A 71 3.74 -2.95 3.66
CA ARG A 71 3.24 -3.56 4.90
C ARG A 71 2.52 -4.86 4.59
N LEU A 72 2.41 -5.68 5.62
CA LEU A 72 1.59 -6.88 5.58
C LEU A 72 0.28 -6.58 6.30
N PRO A 73 -0.89 -6.84 5.68
CA PRO A 73 -2.16 -6.71 6.39
C PRO A 73 -2.15 -7.56 7.65
N GLN A 74 -2.62 -7.00 8.76
CA GLN A 74 -2.59 -7.64 10.07
C GLN A 74 -3.23 -9.03 10.06
N GLN A 75 -4.25 -9.22 9.26
CA GLN A 75 -4.97 -10.49 9.15
C GLN A 75 -4.09 -11.65 8.70
N TYR A 76 -2.93 -11.37 8.07
CA TYR A 76 -2.02 -12.40 7.55
C TYR A 76 -0.83 -12.68 8.48
N GLU A 77 -0.68 -11.93 9.58
CA GLU A 77 0.45 -12.15 10.50
C GLU A 77 0.54 -13.58 11.02
N ALA A 78 -0.61 -14.15 11.38
CA ALA A 78 -0.65 -15.52 11.90
C ALA A 78 -0.13 -16.53 10.88
N LEU A 79 -0.46 -16.33 9.60
CA LEU A 79 0.01 -17.22 8.52
C LEU A 79 1.54 -17.18 8.41
N LEU A 80 2.14 -16.02 8.53
CA LEU A 80 3.60 -15.89 8.50
C LEU A 80 4.23 -16.64 9.66
N LYS A 81 3.71 -16.44 10.86
CA LYS A 81 4.25 -17.04 12.08
C LYS A 81 4.11 -18.56 12.08
N GLN A 82 3.05 -19.08 11.47
CA GLN A 82 2.82 -20.52 11.37
C GLN A 82 3.66 -21.20 10.31
N ASN A 83 4.17 -20.44 9.33
CA ASN A 83 4.86 -20.98 8.17
C ASN A 83 6.18 -20.26 7.86
N PRO A 84 7.09 -20.12 8.85
CA PRO A 84 8.29 -19.30 8.64
C PRO A 84 9.22 -19.83 7.53
N LYS A 85 9.37 -21.15 7.44
CA LYS A 85 10.24 -21.75 6.42
C LYS A 85 9.65 -21.60 5.02
N GLU A 86 8.35 -21.84 4.92
CA GLU A 86 7.62 -21.71 3.65
C GLU A 86 7.62 -20.27 3.17
N MET A 87 7.47 -19.31 4.08
CA MET A 87 7.50 -17.88 3.72
C MET A 87 8.87 -17.48 3.20
N GLN A 88 9.94 -17.94 3.83
CA GLN A 88 11.30 -17.67 3.36
C GLN A 88 11.49 -18.22 1.95
N ALA A 89 11.08 -19.46 1.74
CA ALA A 89 11.21 -20.12 0.43
C ALA A 89 10.38 -19.40 -0.65
N LEU A 90 9.16 -19.00 -0.30
CA LEU A 90 8.27 -18.29 -1.22
C LEU A 90 8.86 -16.95 -1.66
N PHE A 91 9.29 -16.13 -0.72
CA PHE A 91 9.86 -14.82 -1.04
C PHE A 91 11.16 -14.95 -1.83
N ARG A 92 11.99 -15.94 -1.50
CA ARG A 92 13.22 -16.19 -2.27
C ARG A 92 12.89 -16.58 -3.70
N ARG A 93 11.89 -17.44 -3.90
CA ARG A 93 11.46 -17.84 -5.24
C ARG A 93 10.93 -16.65 -6.05
N MET A 94 10.17 -15.78 -5.42
CA MET A 94 9.68 -14.56 -6.07
C MET A 94 10.82 -13.65 -6.49
N GLN A 95 11.84 -13.54 -5.63
CA GLN A 95 13.01 -12.69 -5.86
C GLN A 95 13.88 -13.23 -7.01
N GLU A 96 14.09 -14.54 -7.04
CA GLU A 96 14.92 -15.21 -8.05
C GLU A 96 14.20 -15.37 -9.39
N ASN A 97 12.87 -15.40 -9.37
CA ASN A 97 12.04 -15.59 -10.56
C ASN A 97 10.95 -14.54 -10.60
N PRO A 98 11.28 -13.29 -10.98
CA PRO A 98 10.30 -12.17 -10.90
C PRO A 98 9.00 -12.41 -11.67
N ASP A 99 9.06 -13.16 -12.77
CA ASP A 99 7.87 -13.41 -13.59
C ASP A 99 7.04 -14.59 -13.09
N TRP A 100 7.60 -15.44 -12.26
CA TRP A 100 6.92 -16.65 -11.79
C TRP A 100 5.60 -16.35 -11.08
N LEU A 101 5.62 -15.38 -10.18
CA LEU A 101 4.41 -15.05 -9.40
C LEU A 101 3.30 -14.54 -10.32
N LYS A 102 3.63 -13.64 -11.23
CA LYS A 102 2.66 -13.09 -12.16
C LYS A 102 2.09 -14.17 -13.07
N GLN A 103 2.96 -15.03 -13.60
CA GLN A 103 2.53 -16.13 -14.46
C GLN A 103 1.60 -17.09 -13.74
N SER A 104 1.80 -17.29 -12.43
CA SER A 104 0.96 -18.17 -11.62
C SER A 104 -0.48 -17.68 -11.49
N PHE A 105 -0.71 -16.40 -11.71
CA PHE A 105 -2.06 -15.78 -11.64
C PHE A 105 -2.66 -15.50 -13.02
N GLU A 106 -1.94 -15.76 -14.10
CA GLU A 106 -2.47 -15.69 -15.45
C GLU A 106 -3.21 -16.99 -15.74
N ALA A 107 -4.47 -16.87 -15.96
CA ALA A 107 -5.28 -18.06 -16.24
C ALA A 107 -5.41 -18.30 -17.73
#